data_6d1c48499a3206d2ee3889495c811afa
#
_entry.id   6d1c48499a3206d2ee3889495c811afa
#
_cell.length_a   1.000
_cell.length_b   1.000
_cell.length_c   1.000
_cell.angle_alpha   90.00
_cell.angle_beta   90.00
_cell.angle_gamma   90.00
#
_symmetry.space_group_name_H-M   'P 1'
#
loop_
_entity.id
_entity.type
_entity.pdbx_description
1 polymer ?
#
loop_
_entity_poly.entity_id
_entity_poly.type
_entity_poly.pdbx_seq_one_letter_code
_entity_poly.pdbx_strand_id
1 'polypeptide(L)'
;MDLTAGYFKFEPSRTRRSADPMEDIKDPDANLFPNNVPAIGTVLRRLYARMETLDKAVKNYRRPIGTQSFPARHCQELMEISKAPMGPVSGEYWIDPNLGSSRDAFKVDCRFDHTSGIAKTCVPATAASKAFRLSSLKKPESSSAWWMSSLIQEGGNGTERLFYVPRSQMNFLQLLHHRAEQSITVMCRKSVVYYDNANKNFNSAADLLLSNGQVVNTHLHRRVRGESGTSHFEIKVKDGCADRSESGGTATFDLTAKNPEYLPVLDMKMVDFGDESQLLGYYVDAVCFS
;
A
#
# COMPACT_ATOMS: atom_id res chain seq x y z
N MET A 1 31.19 37.42 -26.25
CA MET A 1 30.13 37.01 -25.31
C MET A 1 30.52 35.64 -24.81
N ASP A 2 31.18 35.61 -23.66
CA ASP A 2 31.74 34.40 -23.07
C ASP A 2 30.66 33.63 -22.31
N LEU A 3 30.44 32.37 -22.71
CA LEU A 3 29.65 31.41 -21.99
C LEU A 3 30.60 30.58 -21.12
N THR A 4 30.83 31.01 -19.88
CA THR A 4 31.54 30.22 -18.88
C THR A 4 30.57 29.22 -18.27
N ALA A 5 30.77 27.93 -18.58
CA ALA A 5 30.10 26.82 -17.97
C ALA A 5 30.44 26.72 -16.47
N GLY A 6 29.49 26.97 -15.61
CA GLY A 6 29.61 26.73 -14.18
C GLY A 6 29.65 25.25 -13.86
N TYR A 7 30.81 24.74 -13.51
CA TYR A 7 30.94 23.41 -12.92
C TYR A 7 30.38 23.42 -11.49
N PHE A 8 29.27 22.76 -11.25
CA PHE A 8 28.84 22.41 -9.90
C PHE A 8 29.82 21.36 -9.34
N LYS A 9 30.70 21.78 -8.43
CA LYS A 9 31.44 20.87 -7.57
C LYS A 9 30.45 20.24 -6.58
N PHE A 10 30.10 18.99 -6.80
CA PHE A 10 29.46 18.15 -5.76
C PHE A 10 30.55 17.83 -4.72
N GLU A 11 30.55 18.52 -3.60
CA GLU A 11 31.20 18.01 -2.40
C GLU A 11 30.30 16.97 -1.77
N PRO A 12 30.72 15.69 -1.68
CA PRO A 12 29.94 14.71 -0.96
C PRO A 12 30.04 15.05 0.52
N SER A 13 28.94 15.58 1.08
CA SER A 13 28.79 15.62 2.54
C SER A 13 28.89 14.17 3.03
N ARG A 14 30.00 13.85 3.71
CA ARG A 14 30.20 12.62 4.44
C ARG A 14 29.26 12.58 5.67
N THR A 15 27.98 12.45 5.47
CA THR A 15 27.14 11.81 6.47
C THR A 15 27.55 10.36 6.48
N ARG A 16 28.19 9.92 7.55
CA ARG A 16 28.41 8.51 7.85
C ARG A 16 27.05 7.83 7.76
N ARG A 17 26.77 7.13 6.67
CA ARG A 17 25.75 6.12 6.62
C ARG A 17 26.17 5.09 7.67
N SER A 18 25.42 5.00 8.77
CA SER A 18 25.58 3.87 9.66
C SER A 18 25.29 2.64 8.80
N ALA A 19 26.29 1.80 8.64
CA ALA A 19 26.09 0.49 8.05
C ALA A 19 24.95 -0.19 8.82
N ASP A 20 24.12 -0.97 8.10
CA ASP A 20 23.24 -1.97 8.71
C ASP A 20 24.01 -2.68 9.84
N PRO A 21 23.34 -3.19 10.88
CA PRO A 21 23.99 -3.94 11.92
C PRO A 21 24.52 -5.26 11.35
N MET A 22 25.58 -5.19 10.55
CA MET A 22 26.65 -6.15 10.78
C MET A 22 26.96 -5.90 12.24
N GLU A 23 26.56 -6.84 13.11
CA GLU A 23 27.02 -6.85 14.51
C GLU A 23 28.43 -6.28 14.51
N ASP A 24 28.63 -5.21 15.28
CA ASP A 24 29.95 -4.71 15.59
C ASP A 24 30.75 -5.92 16.07
N ILE A 25 31.42 -6.59 15.14
CA ILE A 25 32.51 -7.49 15.48
C ILE A 25 33.52 -6.50 16.05
N LYS A 26 33.38 -6.26 17.36
CA LYS A 26 34.40 -5.56 18.14
C LYS A 26 35.68 -6.24 17.77
N ASP A 27 36.50 -5.55 16.96
CA ASP A 27 37.82 -6.05 16.61
C ASP A 27 38.60 -6.13 17.92
N PRO A 28 38.79 -7.33 18.51
CA PRO A 28 39.51 -7.45 19.76
C PRO A 28 40.97 -6.97 19.66
N ASP A 29 41.41 -6.63 18.44
CA ASP A 29 42.79 -6.31 18.10
C ASP A 29 42.95 -4.88 17.57
N ALA A 30 42.06 -3.92 17.90
CA ALA A 30 42.19 -2.51 17.52
C ALA A 30 43.52 -1.84 17.99
N ASN A 31 44.28 -2.52 18.86
CA ASN A 31 45.60 -2.08 19.36
C ASN A 31 46.81 -2.76 18.64
N LEU A 32 46.58 -3.40 17.50
CA LEU A 32 47.57 -4.29 16.86
C LEU A 32 48.44 -3.63 15.78
N PHE A 33 48.63 -2.32 15.78
CA PHE A 33 49.68 -1.69 15.00
C PHE A 33 50.49 -0.72 15.88
N PRO A 34 51.84 -0.89 16.08
CA PRO A 34 52.80 -1.08 15.00
C PRO A 34 53.70 -2.30 15.07
N ASN A 35 53.58 -3.23 16.01
CA ASN A 35 54.65 -4.23 16.18
C ASN A 35 54.25 -5.72 16.04
N ASN A 36 53.01 -6.06 15.69
CA ASN A 36 52.64 -7.45 15.41
C ASN A 36 51.92 -7.56 14.05
N VAL A 37 52.64 -7.98 13.02
CA VAL A 37 52.04 -8.41 11.75
C VAL A 37 51.33 -9.74 12.04
N PRO A 38 49.98 -9.81 12.01
CA PRO A 38 49.28 -11.06 12.21
C PRO A 38 49.75 -12.06 11.16
N ALA A 39 49.99 -13.31 11.58
CA ALA A 39 50.43 -14.36 10.64
C ALA A 39 49.53 -14.33 9.41
N ILE A 40 50.12 -14.31 8.22
CA ILE A 40 49.47 -14.21 6.89
C ILE A 40 48.20 -15.07 6.83
N GLY A 41 48.24 -16.26 7.44
CA GLY A 41 47.10 -17.19 7.52
C GLY A 41 45.90 -16.66 8.31
N THR A 42 46.10 -15.73 9.26
CA THR A 42 44.99 -15.10 10.02
C THR A 42 44.34 -14.00 9.20
N VAL A 43 45.14 -13.21 8.49
CA VAL A 43 44.63 -12.19 7.57
C VAL A 43 43.86 -12.82 6.42
N LEU A 44 44.38 -13.88 5.84
CA LEU A 44 43.71 -14.61 4.77
C LEU A 44 42.37 -15.20 5.25
N ARG A 45 42.30 -15.83 6.42
CA ARG A 45 41.03 -16.35 6.97
C ARG A 45 39.98 -15.25 7.15
N ARG A 46 40.38 -14.06 7.67
CA ARG A 46 39.46 -12.91 7.79
C ARG A 46 38.98 -12.39 6.44
N LEU A 47 39.86 -12.32 5.43
CA LEU A 47 39.50 -11.94 4.08
C LEU A 47 38.53 -12.94 3.45
N TYR A 48 38.79 -14.25 3.58
CA TYR A 48 37.88 -15.27 3.06
C TYR A 48 36.51 -15.21 3.74
N ALA A 49 36.43 -15.04 5.06
CA ALA A 49 35.17 -14.89 5.79
C ALA A 49 34.38 -13.65 5.31
N ARG A 50 35.06 -12.50 5.10
CA ARG A 50 34.43 -11.29 4.53
C ARG A 50 33.98 -11.50 3.09
N MET A 51 34.76 -12.16 2.26
CA MET A 51 34.37 -12.50 0.88
C MET A 51 33.15 -13.40 0.87
N GLU A 52 33.09 -14.40 1.73
CA GLU A 52 31.95 -15.31 1.83
C GLU A 52 30.69 -14.56 2.30
N THR A 53 30.83 -13.65 3.25
CA THR A 53 29.72 -12.79 3.71
C THR A 53 29.21 -11.88 2.60
N LEU A 54 30.14 -11.25 1.84
CA LEU A 54 29.79 -10.41 0.69
C LEU A 54 29.13 -11.22 -0.43
N ASP A 55 29.64 -12.42 -0.71
CA ASP A 55 29.06 -13.30 -1.72
C ASP A 55 27.62 -13.72 -1.35
N LYS A 56 27.38 -14.05 -0.06
CA LYS A 56 26.02 -14.30 0.47
C LYS A 56 25.13 -13.08 0.33
N ALA A 57 25.63 -11.88 0.68
CA ALA A 57 24.88 -10.64 0.56
C ALA A 57 24.52 -10.34 -0.90
N VAL A 58 25.47 -10.48 -1.83
CA VAL A 58 25.24 -10.27 -3.27
C VAL A 58 24.26 -11.31 -3.83
N LYS A 59 24.37 -12.58 -3.41
CA LYS A 59 23.42 -13.63 -3.82
C LYS A 59 22.01 -13.33 -3.33
N ASN A 60 21.86 -12.88 -2.09
CA ASN A 60 20.57 -12.53 -1.52
C ASN A 60 19.98 -11.24 -2.16
N TYR A 61 20.81 -10.25 -2.50
CA TYR A 61 20.39 -9.07 -3.26
C TYR A 61 19.88 -9.44 -4.66
N ARG A 62 20.54 -10.40 -5.33
CA ARG A 62 20.10 -10.90 -6.64
C ARG A 62 18.91 -11.87 -6.56
N ARG A 63 18.60 -12.38 -5.38
CA ARG A 63 17.53 -13.34 -5.13
C ARG A 63 16.84 -13.01 -3.81
N PRO A 64 16.00 -11.99 -3.80
CA PRO A 64 15.27 -11.61 -2.61
C PRO A 64 14.41 -12.77 -2.13
N ILE A 65 14.31 -12.93 -0.81
CA ILE A 65 13.53 -13.97 -0.14
C ILE A 65 12.32 -13.42 0.59
N GLY A 66 12.05 -12.13 0.46
CA GLY A 66 10.91 -11.48 1.08
C GLY A 66 11.01 -11.32 2.60
N THR A 67 12.22 -11.24 3.14
CA THR A 67 12.48 -10.89 4.54
C THR A 67 12.82 -9.39 4.66
N GLN A 68 12.79 -8.83 5.87
CA GLN A 68 13.11 -7.43 6.10
C GLN A 68 14.51 -7.04 5.62
N SER A 69 15.51 -7.91 5.83
CA SER A 69 16.89 -7.68 5.38
C SER A 69 17.07 -7.87 3.87
N PHE A 70 16.24 -8.68 3.24
CA PHE A 70 16.29 -9.03 1.80
C PHE A 70 14.89 -8.98 1.21
N PRO A 71 14.27 -7.77 1.16
CA PRO A 71 12.94 -7.60 0.61
C PRO A 71 12.96 -7.79 -0.91
N ALA A 72 11.82 -8.20 -1.45
CA ALA A 72 11.58 -8.21 -2.89
C ALA A 72 10.96 -6.88 -3.33
N ARG A 73 10.96 -6.57 -4.62
CA ARG A 73 10.25 -5.38 -5.13
C ARG A 73 8.73 -5.55 -5.03
N HIS A 74 8.24 -6.73 -5.33
CA HIS A 74 6.84 -7.11 -5.30
C HIS A 74 6.70 -8.65 -5.26
N CYS A 75 5.50 -9.14 -5.04
CA CYS A 75 5.27 -10.58 -4.87
C CYS A 75 5.56 -11.42 -6.12
N GLN A 76 5.35 -10.87 -7.33
CA GLN A 76 5.66 -11.58 -8.57
C GLN A 76 7.15 -11.92 -8.67
N GLU A 77 8.04 -11.03 -8.21
CA GLU A 77 9.47 -11.29 -8.18
C GLU A 77 9.84 -12.50 -7.30
N LEU A 78 9.16 -12.65 -6.15
CA LEU A 78 9.35 -13.83 -5.29
C LEU A 78 8.93 -15.12 -6.00
N MET A 79 7.86 -15.08 -6.78
CA MET A 79 7.37 -16.21 -7.54
C MET A 79 8.34 -16.61 -8.65
N GLU A 80 8.88 -15.63 -9.38
CA GLU A 80 9.82 -15.85 -10.49
C GLU A 80 11.18 -16.37 -10.03
N ILE A 81 11.67 -15.91 -8.87
CA ILE A 81 12.99 -16.25 -8.35
C ILE A 81 12.96 -17.53 -7.52
N SER A 82 11.80 -17.94 -7.01
CA SER A 82 11.68 -19.13 -6.19
C SER A 82 12.15 -20.38 -6.94
N LYS A 83 13.08 -21.09 -6.31
CA LYS A 83 13.55 -22.40 -6.80
C LYS A 83 12.80 -23.57 -6.16
N ALA A 84 11.85 -23.29 -5.26
CA ALA A 84 11.08 -24.33 -4.63
C ALA A 84 10.23 -25.06 -5.67
N PRO A 85 10.17 -26.40 -5.66
CA PRO A 85 9.39 -27.16 -6.64
C PRO A 85 7.90 -26.78 -6.71
N MET A 86 7.36 -26.29 -5.59
CA MET A 86 5.98 -25.83 -5.46
C MET A 86 5.84 -24.30 -5.43
N GLY A 87 6.93 -23.54 -5.63
CA GLY A 87 6.93 -22.10 -5.53
C GLY A 87 6.81 -21.56 -4.09
N PRO A 88 6.69 -20.23 -3.91
CA PRO A 88 6.49 -19.64 -2.59
C PRO A 88 5.05 -19.85 -2.11
N VAL A 89 4.87 -19.94 -0.79
CA VAL A 89 3.54 -20.09 -0.17
C VAL A 89 2.92 -18.71 0.06
N SER A 90 1.61 -18.55 -0.22
CA SER A 90 0.89 -17.30 0.06
C SER A 90 0.97 -16.93 1.55
N GLY A 91 1.18 -15.64 1.83
CA GLY A 91 1.34 -15.13 3.19
C GLY A 91 2.06 -13.80 3.24
N GLU A 92 2.50 -13.41 4.44
CA GLU A 92 3.20 -12.15 4.68
C GLU A 92 4.67 -12.19 4.24
N TYR A 93 5.05 -11.19 3.43
CA TYR A 93 6.42 -10.97 2.97
C TYR A 93 6.80 -9.50 3.11
N TRP A 94 8.10 -9.24 3.18
CA TRP A 94 8.64 -7.89 3.12
C TRP A 94 8.98 -7.53 1.68
N ILE A 95 8.55 -6.33 1.28
CA ILE A 95 8.86 -5.77 -0.03
C ILE A 95 9.46 -4.38 0.10
N ASP A 96 10.23 -3.99 -0.90
CA ASP A 96 10.81 -2.67 -1.08
C ASP A 96 10.75 -2.28 -2.57
N PRO A 97 9.62 -1.74 -3.04
CA PRO A 97 9.42 -1.42 -4.45
C PRO A 97 10.44 -0.45 -5.04
N ASN A 98 10.99 0.47 -4.26
CA ASN A 98 11.96 1.47 -4.72
C ASN A 98 13.43 1.00 -4.64
N LEU A 99 13.72 -0.15 -4.03
CA LEU A 99 15.06 -0.75 -3.89
C LEU A 99 16.12 0.19 -3.28
N GLY A 100 15.74 1.14 -2.47
CA GLY A 100 16.68 2.11 -1.93
C GLY A 100 17.39 1.62 -0.68
N SER A 101 16.62 1.18 0.30
CA SER A 101 17.12 0.76 1.61
C SER A 101 16.10 -0.16 2.26
N SER A 102 16.54 -1.28 2.78
CA SER A 102 15.65 -2.22 3.51
C SER A 102 14.98 -1.60 4.75
N ARG A 103 15.34 -0.36 5.13
CA ARG A 103 14.74 0.35 6.27
C ARG A 103 13.32 0.83 6.02
N ASP A 104 12.98 1.13 4.77
CA ASP A 104 11.64 1.54 4.36
C ASP A 104 10.86 0.39 3.71
N ALA A 105 11.42 -0.83 3.76
CA ALA A 105 10.69 -2.05 3.42
C ALA A 105 9.48 -2.22 4.34
N PHE A 106 8.40 -2.76 3.79
CA PHE A 106 7.15 -2.95 4.52
C PHE A 106 6.54 -4.33 4.21
N LYS A 107 5.64 -4.77 5.09
CA LYS A 107 4.95 -6.05 4.96
C LYS A 107 3.73 -5.94 4.06
N VAL A 108 3.54 -6.95 3.24
CA VAL A 108 2.38 -7.15 2.38
C VAL A 108 1.89 -8.60 2.47
N ASP A 109 0.64 -8.84 2.08
CA ASP A 109 0.11 -10.19 1.86
C ASP A 109 0.34 -10.57 0.39
N CYS A 110 1.26 -11.51 0.15
CA CYS A 110 1.48 -12.09 -1.17
C CYS A 110 0.53 -13.24 -1.41
N ARG A 111 -0.25 -13.17 -2.49
CA ARG A 111 -1.14 -14.23 -2.93
C ARG A 111 -0.64 -14.80 -4.23
N PHE A 112 -0.15 -16.04 -4.16
CA PHE A 112 0.42 -16.75 -5.31
C PHE A 112 -0.60 -17.70 -5.93
N ASP A 113 -0.88 -17.51 -7.21
CA ASP A 113 -1.63 -18.46 -8.02
C ASP A 113 -0.66 -19.20 -8.95
N HIS A 114 -0.26 -20.39 -8.52
CA HIS A 114 0.68 -21.21 -9.25
C HIS A 114 0.08 -21.78 -10.56
N THR A 115 -1.24 -21.77 -10.69
CA THR A 115 -1.92 -22.25 -11.91
C THR A 115 -1.80 -21.22 -13.03
N SER A 116 -2.03 -19.96 -12.71
CA SER A 116 -1.92 -18.86 -13.69
C SER A 116 -0.53 -18.27 -13.80
N GLY A 117 0.38 -18.56 -12.87
CA GLY A 117 1.71 -17.94 -12.81
C GLY A 117 1.65 -16.46 -12.36
N ILE A 118 0.57 -16.04 -11.70
CA ILE A 118 0.35 -14.65 -11.29
C ILE A 118 0.43 -14.55 -9.77
N ALA A 119 1.19 -13.58 -9.27
CA ALA A 119 1.20 -13.20 -7.88
C ALA A 119 0.54 -11.83 -7.68
N LYS A 120 -0.24 -11.70 -6.61
CA LYS A 120 -0.82 -10.42 -6.19
C LYS A 120 -0.06 -9.88 -4.98
N THR A 121 0.30 -8.60 -5.05
CA THR A 121 0.89 -7.85 -3.94
C THR A 121 -0.22 -7.06 -3.26
N CYS A 122 -0.69 -7.52 -2.09
CA CYS A 122 -1.81 -6.94 -1.38
C CYS A 122 -1.33 -6.10 -0.19
N VAL A 123 -1.57 -4.79 -0.25
CA VAL A 123 -1.18 -3.81 0.76
C VAL A 123 -2.40 -3.47 1.61
N PRO A 124 -2.42 -3.85 2.91
CA PRO A 124 -3.53 -3.50 3.78
C PRO A 124 -3.49 -2.01 4.15
N ALA A 125 -4.66 -1.42 4.35
CA ALA A 125 -4.75 -0.15 5.06
C ALA A 125 -4.27 -0.33 6.51
N THR A 126 -3.74 0.73 7.11
CA THR A 126 -3.27 0.68 8.51
C THR A 126 -4.40 0.30 9.47
N ALA A 127 -4.08 -0.31 10.58
CA ALA A 127 -5.06 -0.74 11.57
C ALA A 127 -5.96 0.41 12.07
N ALA A 128 -5.41 1.63 12.11
CA ALA A 128 -6.15 2.84 12.53
C ALA A 128 -7.16 3.32 11.49
N SER A 129 -6.94 3.05 10.20
CA SER A 129 -7.76 3.61 9.10
C SER A 129 -8.62 2.57 8.38
N LYS A 130 -8.29 1.28 8.47
CA LYS A 130 -8.96 0.22 7.67
C LYS A 130 -10.43 -0.02 8.02
N ALA A 131 -10.88 0.39 9.20
CA ALA A 131 -12.25 0.15 9.63
C ALA A 131 -12.76 1.26 10.56
N PHE A 132 -14.01 1.60 10.40
CA PHE A 132 -14.77 2.46 11.29
C PHE A 132 -16.03 1.74 11.74
N ARG A 133 -16.27 1.70 13.06
CA ARG A 133 -17.42 1.01 13.63
C ARG A 133 -18.72 1.74 13.27
N LEU A 134 -19.78 0.97 13.14
CA LEU A 134 -21.12 1.49 12.91
C LEU A 134 -21.50 2.50 14.00
N SER A 135 -21.65 3.78 13.64
CA SER A 135 -21.85 4.89 14.55
C SER A 135 -22.76 5.95 13.93
N SER A 136 -23.45 6.73 14.78
CA SER A 136 -24.15 7.93 14.36
C SER A 136 -23.13 9.04 14.10
N LEU A 137 -23.31 9.75 13.00
CA LEU A 137 -22.45 10.85 12.56
C LEU A 137 -23.26 12.13 12.45
N LYS A 138 -22.74 13.23 13.00
CA LYS A 138 -23.34 14.56 12.81
C LYS A 138 -23.10 15.02 11.38
N LYS A 139 -24.12 15.62 10.75
CA LYS A 139 -24.02 16.14 9.40
C LYS A 139 -23.63 17.62 9.44
N PRO A 140 -22.42 17.99 8.99
CA PRO A 140 -22.01 19.38 8.86
C PRO A 140 -22.87 20.11 7.82
N GLU A 141 -23.04 21.45 7.99
CA GLU A 141 -23.77 22.27 7.02
C GLU A 141 -23.11 22.25 5.65
N SER A 142 -21.78 22.30 5.60
CA SER A 142 -21.03 22.25 4.34
C SER A 142 -20.84 20.84 3.83
N SER A 143 -21.29 20.55 2.61
CA SER A 143 -21.09 19.26 1.95
C SER A 143 -19.62 18.93 1.67
N SER A 144 -18.72 19.91 1.73
CA SER A 144 -17.28 19.67 1.63
C SER A 144 -16.72 18.91 2.83
N ALA A 145 -17.38 18.95 3.97
CA ALA A 145 -17.02 18.24 5.19
C ALA A 145 -17.65 16.85 5.32
N TRP A 146 -18.36 16.33 4.33
CA TRP A 146 -19.03 15.02 4.40
C TRP A 146 -18.08 13.84 4.07
N TRP A 147 -16.80 14.10 3.98
CA TRP A 147 -15.79 13.05 3.85
C TRP A 147 -15.60 12.32 5.18
N MET A 148 -15.49 11.00 5.14
CA MET A 148 -15.38 10.17 6.34
C MET A 148 -14.20 10.57 7.22
N SER A 149 -13.06 10.94 6.63
CA SER A 149 -11.92 11.46 7.38
C SER A 149 -12.26 12.72 8.20
N SER A 150 -13.04 13.66 7.65
CA SER A 150 -13.45 14.88 8.35
C SER A 150 -14.49 14.59 9.45
N LEU A 151 -15.49 13.76 9.14
CA LEU A 151 -16.57 13.40 10.07
C LEU A 151 -16.06 12.67 11.32
N ILE A 152 -15.06 11.80 11.14
CA ILE A 152 -14.47 11.03 12.23
C ILE A 152 -13.59 11.92 13.13
N GLN A 153 -12.88 12.90 12.56
CA GLN A 153 -12.08 13.86 13.32
C GLN A 153 -12.91 14.73 14.26
N GLU A 154 -14.07 15.23 13.81
CA GLU A 154 -14.98 16.03 14.63
C GLU A 154 -15.54 15.24 15.83
N GLY A 155 -15.67 13.92 15.70
CA GLY A 155 -16.12 13.01 16.77
C GLY A 155 -15.04 12.68 17.83
N GLY A 156 -13.83 13.24 17.73
CA GLY A 156 -12.76 13.07 18.72
C GLY A 156 -11.96 11.76 18.61
N ASN A 157 -12.28 10.89 17.68
CA ASN A 157 -11.53 9.66 17.37
C ASN A 157 -10.85 9.75 16.00
N GLY A 158 -10.27 10.91 15.68
CA GLY A 158 -9.77 11.27 14.38
C GLY A 158 -9.03 10.14 13.68
N THR A 159 -9.61 9.65 12.60
CA THR A 159 -8.85 8.89 11.61
C THR A 159 -8.51 9.86 10.49
N GLU A 160 -7.24 9.96 10.17
CA GLU A 160 -6.78 10.55 8.92
C GLU A 160 -7.42 9.78 7.76
N ARG A 161 -7.28 10.31 6.54
CA ARG A 161 -7.60 9.57 5.32
C ARG A 161 -7.04 8.17 5.39
N LEU A 162 -7.63 7.25 4.65
CA LEU A 162 -7.12 5.88 4.55
C LEU A 162 -5.64 5.91 4.21
N PHE A 163 -4.83 5.35 5.09
CA PHE A 163 -3.39 5.28 4.93
C PHE A 163 -2.95 3.82 4.78
N TYR A 164 -2.05 3.57 3.86
CA TYR A 164 -1.52 2.24 3.54
C TYR A 164 -0.02 2.19 3.82
N VAL A 165 0.75 2.83 2.97
CA VAL A 165 2.21 2.93 3.03
C VAL A 165 2.63 4.32 2.57
N PRO A 166 3.88 4.77 2.81
CA PRO A 166 4.38 6.03 2.28
C PRO A 166 4.12 6.16 0.78
N ARG A 167 3.74 7.37 0.36
CA ARG A 167 3.32 7.65 -1.02
C ARG A 167 4.39 7.25 -2.06
N SER A 168 5.67 7.41 -1.72
CA SER A 168 6.78 6.98 -2.58
C SER A 168 6.70 5.49 -2.88
N GLN A 169 6.56 4.66 -1.85
CA GLN A 169 6.47 3.20 -1.99
C GLN A 169 5.21 2.79 -2.78
N MET A 170 4.07 3.45 -2.52
CA MET A 170 2.84 3.21 -3.27
C MET A 170 3.00 3.54 -4.76
N ASN A 171 3.62 4.68 -5.08
CA ASN A 171 3.84 5.08 -6.47
C ASN A 171 4.72 4.07 -7.21
N PHE A 172 5.77 3.54 -6.57
CA PHE A 172 6.59 2.49 -7.18
C PHE A 172 5.83 1.20 -7.38
N LEU A 173 4.97 0.79 -6.43
CA LEU A 173 4.09 -0.36 -6.64
C LEU A 173 3.16 -0.18 -7.83
N GLN A 174 2.54 1.00 -7.96
CA GLN A 174 1.66 1.34 -9.07
C GLN A 174 2.40 1.26 -10.42
N LEU A 175 3.66 1.72 -10.48
CA LEU A 175 4.49 1.67 -11.69
C LEU A 175 4.93 0.25 -12.08
N LEU A 176 5.07 -0.65 -11.11
CA LEU A 176 5.54 -2.01 -11.32
C LEU A 176 4.44 -2.99 -11.75
N HIS A 177 3.17 -2.56 -11.73
CA HIS A 177 2.02 -3.42 -11.99
C HIS A 177 1.11 -2.85 -13.10
N HIS A 178 0.24 -3.70 -13.62
CA HIS A 178 -0.68 -3.35 -14.72
C HIS A 178 -2.15 -3.31 -14.30
N ARG A 179 -2.44 -3.79 -13.10
CA ARG A 179 -3.79 -3.89 -12.58
C ARG A 179 -3.78 -3.69 -11.08
N ALA A 180 -4.85 -3.07 -10.58
CA ALA A 180 -5.12 -3.00 -9.16
C ALA A 180 -6.58 -3.36 -8.88
N GLU A 181 -6.85 -3.95 -7.71
CA GLU A 181 -8.18 -4.27 -7.24
C GLU A 181 -8.30 -3.98 -5.75
N GLN A 182 -9.48 -3.55 -5.32
CA GLN A 182 -9.77 -3.26 -3.92
C GLN A 182 -11.27 -3.44 -3.65
N SER A 183 -11.63 -3.92 -2.46
CA SER A 183 -13.01 -3.98 -2.00
C SER A 183 -13.22 -3.08 -0.78
N ILE A 184 -14.36 -2.41 -0.75
CA ILE A 184 -14.79 -1.57 0.37
C ILE A 184 -16.20 -2.01 0.76
N THR A 185 -16.40 -2.32 2.03
CA THR A 185 -17.71 -2.65 2.59
C THR A 185 -18.16 -1.52 3.51
N VAL A 186 -19.30 -0.93 3.19
CA VAL A 186 -19.97 0.06 4.04
C VAL A 186 -21.11 -0.65 4.79
N MET A 187 -21.11 -0.48 6.09
CA MET A 187 -22.19 -0.92 6.97
C MET A 187 -23.17 0.25 7.15
N CYS A 188 -24.46 -0.02 7.05
CA CYS A 188 -25.51 0.97 7.13
C CYS A 188 -26.62 0.52 8.07
N ARG A 189 -27.26 1.48 8.72
CA ARG A 189 -28.54 1.30 9.40
C ARG A 189 -29.36 2.56 9.18
N LYS A 190 -30.57 2.42 8.63
CA LYS A 190 -31.45 3.54 8.24
C LYS A 190 -30.79 4.57 7.28
N SER A 191 -29.68 4.21 6.65
CA SER A 191 -28.92 5.06 5.72
C SER A 191 -28.76 4.36 4.38
N VAL A 192 -28.78 5.14 3.30
CA VAL A 192 -28.53 4.71 1.93
C VAL A 192 -27.11 5.12 1.52
N VAL A 193 -26.40 4.25 0.82
CA VAL A 193 -25.03 4.53 0.37
C VAL A 193 -24.85 4.38 -1.15
N TYR A 194 -25.88 3.89 -1.85
CA TYR A 194 -25.87 3.73 -3.28
C TYR A 194 -27.25 3.99 -3.92
N TYR A 195 -28.16 3.03 -3.94
CA TYR A 195 -29.49 3.18 -4.51
C TYR A 195 -30.54 3.37 -3.42
N ASP A 196 -31.40 4.37 -3.59
CA ASP A 196 -32.52 4.65 -2.67
C ASP A 196 -33.80 4.02 -3.23
N ASN A 197 -34.25 2.92 -2.63
CA ASN A 197 -35.47 2.22 -3.06
C ASN A 197 -36.73 3.06 -2.83
N ALA A 198 -36.77 3.88 -1.79
CA ALA A 198 -37.94 4.74 -1.48
C ALA A 198 -38.10 5.87 -2.51
N ASN A 199 -36.99 6.51 -2.87
CA ASN A 199 -36.99 7.64 -3.82
C ASN A 199 -36.66 7.21 -5.27
N LYS A 200 -36.33 5.94 -5.49
CA LYS A 200 -35.99 5.36 -6.80
C LYS A 200 -34.89 6.11 -7.56
N ASN A 201 -33.83 6.51 -6.86
CA ASN A 201 -32.74 7.26 -7.43
C ASN A 201 -31.39 6.90 -6.79
N PHE A 202 -30.28 7.48 -7.34
CA PHE A 202 -28.92 7.31 -6.89
C PHE A 202 -28.33 8.59 -6.25
N ASN A 203 -29.16 9.50 -5.77
CA ASN A 203 -28.68 10.77 -5.21
C ASN A 203 -27.83 10.58 -3.93
N SER A 204 -27.98 9.42 -3.28
CA SER A 204 -27.22 9.03 -2.10
C SER A 204 -25.99 8.17 -2.43
N ALA A 205 -25.67 7.98 -3.72
CA ALA A 205 -24.48 7.21 -4.12
C ALA A 205 -23.20 7.88 -3.61
N ALA A 206 -22.37 7.09 -2.94
CA ALA A 206 -21.13 7.57 -2.33
C ALA A 206 -20.12 8.07 -3.36
N ASP A 207 -19.32 9.07 -3.00
CA ASP A 207 -18.14 9.49 -3.74
C ASP A 207 -16.88 8.88 -3.13
N LEU A 208 -15.94 8.48 -3.98
CA LEU A 208 -14.64 7.90 -3.59
C LEU A 208 -13.51 8.84 -4.03
N LEU A 209 -12.60 9.15 -3.13
CA LEU A 209 -11.35 9.82 -3.45
C LEU A 209 -10.30 8.76 -3.79
N LEU A 210 -9.79 8.79 -5.00
CA LEU A 210 -8.81 7.82 -5.51
C LEU A 210 -7.36 8.29 -5.29
N SER A 211 -6.41 7.37 -5.38
CA SER A 211 -4.97 7.63 -5.19
C SER A 211 -4.41 8.71 -6.10
N ASN A 212 -4.90 8.81 -7.33
CA ASN A 212 -4.53 9.86 -8.29
C ASN A 212 -5.18 11.23 -8.02
N GLY A 213 -5.96 11.37 -6.95
CA GLY A 213 -6.65 12.61 -6.56
C GLY A 213 -8.01 12.81 -7.23
N GLN A 214 -8.45 11.92 -8.10
CA GLN A 214 -9.78 12.01 -8.70
C GLN A 214 -10.87 11.63 -7.70
N VAL A 215 -12.00 12.33 -7.78
CA VAL A 215 -13.23 11.98 -7.07
C VAL A 215 -14.16 11.30 -8.07
N VAL A 216 -14.59 10.09 -7.74
CA VAL A 216 -15.52 9.32 -8.57
C VAL A 216 -16.79 9.02 -7.78
N ASN A 217 -17.94 9.30 -8.39
CA ASN A 217 -19.22 8.86 -7.85
C ASN A 217 -19.48 7.41 -8.20
N THR A 218 -19.86 6.59 -7.22
CA THR A 218 -20.01 5.14 -7.39
C THR A 218 -21.09 4.74 -8.42
N HIS A 219 -22.07 5.61 -8.67
CA HIS A 219 -23.09 5.38 -9.69
C HIS A 219 -22.66 5.92 -11.07
N LEU A 220 -22.21 7.19 -11.15
CA LEU A 220 -21.91 7.85 -12.41
C LEU A 220 -20.68 7.26 -13.13
N HIS A 221 -19.72 6.74 -12.35
CA HIS A 221 -18.47 6.18 -12.88
C HIS A 221 -18.42 4.65 -12.83
N ARG A 222 -19.57 3.99 -13.02
CA ARG A 222 -19.58 2.51 -13.13
C ARG A 222 -18.57 1.99 -14.13
N ARG A 223 -18.28 2.78 -15.19
CA ARG A 223 -17.24 2.48 -16.20
C ARG A 223 -16.67 3.77 -16.74
N VAL A 224 -15.44 4.09 -16.38
CA VAL A 224 -14.67 5.11 -17.06
C VAL A 224 -14.12 4.47 -18.35
N ARG A 225 -14.64 4.89 -19.50
CA ARG A 225 -14.18 4.43 -20.82
C ARG A 225 -12.96 5.25 -21.23
N GLY A 226 -11.88 4.57 -21.60
CA GLY A 226 -10.76 5.21 -22.29
C GLY A 226 -11.08 5.50 -23.74
N GLU A 227 -10.19 6.23 -24.44
CA GLU A 227 -10.32 6.59 -25.86
C GLU A 227 -10.54 5.38 -26.78
N SER A 228 -10.08 4.18 -26.38
CA SER A 228 -10.27 2.91 -27.11
C SER A 228 -11.56 2.16 -26.77
N GLY A 229 -12.50 2.76 -26.01
CA GLY A 229 -13.76 2.11 -25.60
C GLY A 229 -13.60 1.05 -24.50
N THR A 230 -12.38 0.77 -24.04
CA THR A 230 -12.12 -0.14 -22.93
C THR A 230 -12.23 0.58 -21.58
N SER A 231 -12.93 -0.02 -20.64
CA SER A 231 -13.01 0.53 -19.27
C SER A 231 -11.66 0.41 -18.57
N HIS A 232 -11.09 1.55 -18.13
CA HIS A 232 -9.87 1.57 -17.31
C HIS A 232 -10.15 1.40 -15.83
N PHE A 233 -11.35 1.73 -15.38
CA PHE A 233 -11.80 1.61 -14.00
C PHE A 233 -13.24 1.11 -13.97
N GLU A 234 -13.51 0.11 -13.12
CA GLU A 234 -14.83 -0.50 -12.98
C GLU A 234 -15.19 -0.61 -11.49
N ILE A 235 -16.45 -0.29 -11.17
CA ILE A 235 -17.03 -0.47 -9.86
C ILE A 235 -18.20 -1.45 -9.97
N LYS A 236 -18.13 -2.58 -9.27
CA LYS A 236 -19.26 -3.49 -9.07
C LYS A 236 -19.83 -3.25 -7.69
N VAL A 237 -21.15 -3.11 -7.60
CA VAL A 237 -21.84 -2.81 -6.33
C VAL A 237 -22.78 -3.93 -5.97
N LYS A 238 -22.67 -4.39 -4.72
CA LYS A 238 -23.66 -5.23 -4.06
C LYS A 238 -24.30 -4.39 -2.97
N ASP A 239 -25.52 -3.94 -3.17
CA ASP A 239 -26.20 -2.97 -2.29
C ASP A 239 -27.25 -3.66 -1.41
N GLY A 240 -26.93 -3.77 -0.11
CA GLY A 240 -27.87 -4.17 0.94
C GLY A 240 -28.33 -3.02 1.83
N CYS A 241 -28.05 -1.75 1.41
CA CYS A 241 -28.44 -0.54 2.15
C CYS A 241 -29.63 0.20 1.53
N ALA A 242 -30.17 -0.29 0.41
CA ALA A 242 -31.17 0.40 -0.40
C ALA A 242 -32.51 0.67 0.32
N ASP A 243 -32.90 -0.16 1.28
CA ASP A 243 -34.21 -0.15 1.93
C ASP A 243 -34.22 0.58 3.27
N ARG A 244 -33.14 1.24 3.70
CA ARG A 244 -33.01 1.88 5.01
C ARG A 244 -33.42 0.99 6.18
N SER A 245 -33.03 -0.29 6.12
CA SER A 245 -33.43 -1.30 7.10
C SER A 245 -33.04 -0.90 8.53
N GLU A 246 -33.95 -1.16 9.49
CA GLU A 246 -33.69 -1.00 10.93
C GLU A 246 -32.73 -2.06 11.47
N SER A 247 -32.72 -3.25 10.87
CA SER A 247 -31.78 -4.32 11.21
C SER A 247 -30.37 -4.04 10.69
N GLY A 248 -30.22 -3.03 9.81
CA GLY A 248 -28.98 -2.72 9.13
C GLY A 248 -28.77 -3.54 7.87
N GLY A 249 -27.72 -3.19 7.14
CA GLY A 249 -27.29 -3.84 5.91
C GLY A 249 -25.83 -3.55 5.61
N THR A 250 -25.36 -4.08 4.49
CA THR A 250 -24.00 -3.80 3.97
C THR A 250 -24.06 -3.54 2.48
N ALA A 251 -23.30 -2.54 2.03
CA ALA A 251 -23.04 -2.32 0.62
C ALA A 251 -21.56 -2.55 0.34
N THR A 252 -21.25 -3.37 -0.65
CA THR A 252 -19.88 -3.68 -1.04
C THR A 252 -19.59 -3.10 -2.42
N PHE A 253 -18.47 -2.39 -2.51
CA PHE A 253 -17.94 -1.79 -3.73
C PHE A 253 -16.67 -2.54 -4.11
N ASP A 254 -16.75 -3.38 -5.14
CA ASP A 254 -15.61 -4.10 -5.72
C ASP A 254 -15.02 -3.25 -6.86
N LEU A 255 -13.82 -2.74 -6.64
CA LEU A 255 -13.11 -1.82 -7.53
C LEU A 255 -12.05 -2.57 -8.31
N THR A 256 -11.98 -2.33 -9.61
CA THR A 256 -10.95 -2.87 -10.49
C THR A 256 -10.41 -1.77 -11.40
N ALA A 257 -9.10 -1.59 -11.41
CA ALA A 257 -8.41 -0.62 -12.23
C ALA A 257 -7.39 -1.31 -13.15
N LYS A 258 -7.42 -1.02 -14.45
CA LYS A 258 -6.38 -1.39 -15.43
C LYS A 258 -5.21 -0.42 -15.39
N ASN A 259 -5.41 0.79 -14.85
CA ASN A 259 -4.33 1.69 -14.48
C ASN A 259 -4.23 1.69 -12.95
N PRO A 260 -3.15 1.13 -12.36
CA PRO A 260 -2.98 1.02 -10.92
C PRO A 260 -3.00 2.36 -10.16
N GLU A 261 -2.75 3.50 -10.83
CA GLU A 261 -2.76 4.82 -10.22
C GLU A 261 -4.13 5.24 -9.65
N TYR A 262 -5.23 4.59 -10.08
CA TYR A 262 -6.56 4.85 -9.52
C TYR A 262 -6.70 4.35 -8.09
N LEU A 263 -6.00 3.29 -7.71
CA LEU A 263 -6.09 2.66 -6.38
C LEU A 263 -4.79 2.82 -5.58
N PRO A 264 -4.89 2.87 -4.25
CA PRO A 264 -6.05 2.64 -3.38
C PRO A 264 -7.03 3.82 -3.31
N VAL A 265 -8.22 3.55 -2.76
CA VAL A 265 -9.14 4.60 -2.30
C VAL A 265 -8.53 5.25 -1.05
N LEU A 266 -8.57 6.58 -1.00
CA LEU A 266 -8.01 7.38 0.10
C LEU A 266 -9.07 7.91 1.06
N ASP A 267 -10.32 8.11 0.58
CA ASP A 267 -11.42 8.61 1.40
C ASP A 267 -12.76 8.31 0.75
N MET A 268 -13.83 8.39 1.53
CA MET A 268 -15.21 8.18 1.08
C MET A 268 -16.09 9.34 1.57
N LYS A 269 -16.95 9.85 0.68
CA LYS A 269 -17.95 10.86 1.02
C LYS A 269 -19.33 10.22 0.99
N MET A 270 -20.03 10.30 2.10
CA MET A 270 -21.39 9.81 2.26
C MET A 270 -22.38 10.98 2.19
N VAL A 271 -23.62 10.68 1.82
CA VAL A 271 -24.68 11.69 1.60
C VAL A 271 -25.83 11.52 2.59
N ASP A 272 -26.28 10.30 2.83
CA ASP A 272 -27.47 9.99 3.64
C ASP A 272 -27.07 9.60 5.06
N PHE A 273 -26.88 10.63 5.91
CA PHE A 273 -26.59 10.49 7.33
C PHE A 273 -26.96 11.80 8.07
N GLY A 274 -26.93 11.78 9.39
CA GLY A 274 -27.09 12.98 10.24
C GLY A 274 -28.29 12.89 11.19
N ASP A 275 -29.17 11.94 11.00
CA ASP A 275 -30.20 11.60 11.97
C ASP A 275 -29.61 10.69 13.07
N GLU A 276 -30.02 10.86 14.32
CA GLU A 276 -29.52 10.04 15.45
C GLU A 276 -29.76 8.54 15.28
N SER A 277 -30.81 8.18 14.55
CA SER A 277 -31.15 6.79 14.25
C SER A 277 -30.36 6.20 13.09
N GLN A 278 -29.70 7.06 12.28
CA GLN A 278 -28.87 6.65 11.16
C GLN A 278 -27.46 6.29 11.62
N LEU A 279 -26.98 5.10 11.23
CA LEU A 279 -25.63 4.65 11.56
C LEU A 279 -24.89 4.30 10.29
N LEU A 280 -23.62 4.69 10.23
CA LEU A 280 -22.67 4.32 9.17
C LEU A 280 -21.39 3.76 9.78
N GLY A 281 -20.79 2.82 9.08
CA GLY A 281 -19.47 2.29 9.37
C GLY A 281 -18.84 1.75 8.09
N TYR A 282 -17.56 1.42 8.10
CA TYR A 282 -16.90 0.85 6.94
C TYR A 282 -15.78 -0.11 7.33
N TYR A 283 -15.45 -0.97 6.38
CA TYR A 283 -14.25 -1.79 6.35
C TYR A 283 -13.63 -1.74 4.96
N VAL A 284 -12.32 -1.56 4.90
CA VAL A 284 -11.56 -1.49 3.65
C VAL A 284 -10.60 -2.67 3.58
N ASP A 285 -10.73 -3.44 2.54
CA ASP A 285 -9.81 -4.53 2.23
C ASP A 285 -8.47 -3.99 1.70
N ALA A 286 -7.45 -4.86 1.73
CA ALA A 286 -6.17 -4.55 1.13
C ALA A 286 -6.33 -4.20 -0.36
N VAL A 287 -5.57 -3.21 -0.84
CA VAL A 287 -5.40 -3.00 -2.28
C VAL A 287 -4.42 -4.04 -2.82
N CYS A 288 -4.81 -4.77 -3.86
CA CYS A 288 -3.99 -5.81 -4.47
C CYS A 288 -3.57 -5.40 -5.88
N PHE A 289 -2.27 -5.47 -6.14
CA PHE A 289 -1.64 -5.17 -7.43
C PHE A 289 -1.20 -6.46 -8.13
N SER A 290 -1.38 -6.54 -9.46
CA SER A 290 -0.97 -7.69 -10.30
C SER A 290 -0.51 -7.26 -11.68
#